data_306abd59cb6471140ab0cbd97daa4b4f
#
_entry.id   306abd59cb6471140ab0cbd97daa4b4f
#
_cell.length_a   1.000
_cell.length_b   1.000
_cell.length_c   1.000
_cell.angle_alpha   90.00
_cell.angle_beta   90.00
_cell.angle_gamma   90.00
#
_symmetry.space_group_name_H-M   'P 1'
#
loop_
_entity.id
_entity.type
_entity.pdbx_description
1 polymer ?
#
loop_
_entity_poly.entity_id
_entity_poly.type
_entity_poly.pdbx_seq_one_letter_code
_entity_poly.pdbx_strand_id
1 'polypeptide(L)'
;MLKAAAERAKKAGVPFSLTEEDIIIPSYCPVFGVRLERALGSKGPGPNSPSLDRRVPTQGYVPGNVVVISNKANRAKSDLTVDELCALADFYRNNRR
;
A
#
# COMPACT_ATOMS: atom_id res chain seq x y z
N MET A 1 1.45 6.73 -10.26
CA MET A 1 0.87 5.51 -9.64
C MET A 1 0.27 4.52 -10.62
N LEU A 2 -0.53 5.00 -11.55
CA LEU A 2 -1.21 4.09 -12.50
C LEU A 2 -0.26 3.27 -13.35
N LYS A 3 0.74 3.92 -13.92
CA LYS A 3 1.68 3.23 -14.80
C LYS A 3 2.42 2.11 -14.08
N ALA A 4 2.93 2.41 -12.89
CA ALA A 4 3.65 1.41 -12.09
C ALA A 4 2.72 0.29 -11.63
N ALA A 5 1.47 0.61 -11.28
CA ALA A 5 0.48 -0.38 -10.89
C ALA A 5 0.14 -1.30 -12.06
N ALA A 6 -0.03 -0.74 -13.27
CA ALA A 6 -0.29 -1.54 -14.46
C ALA A 6 0.85 -2.51 -14.74
N GLU A 7 2.09 -2.07 -14.60
CA GLU A 7 3.25 -2.93 -14.79
C GLU A 7 3.32 -4.04 -13.75
N ARG A 8 3.04 -3.72 -12.47
CA ARG A 8 3.01 -4.71 -11.42
C ARG A 8 1.89 -5.74 -11.62
N ALA A 9 0.73 -5.28 -12.07
CA ALA A 9 -0.39 -6.17 -12.37
C ALA A 9 -0.03 -7.17 -13.46
N LYS A 10 0.62 -6.70 -14.50
CA LYS A 10 1.06 -7.53 -15.61
C LYS A 10 2.04 -8.60 -15.13
N LYS A 11 3.02 -8.20 -14.32
CA LYS A 11 4.01 -9.14 -13.76
C LYS A 11 3.35 -10.18 -12.85
N ALA A 12 2.41 -9.76 -12.02
CA ALA A 12 1.75 -10.65 -11.07
C ALA A 12 0.64 -11.48 -11.69
N GLY A 13 0.23 -11.18 -12.93
CA GLY A 13 -0.85 -11.87 -13.58
C GLY A 13 -2.22 -11.58 -12.96
N VAL A 14 -2.42 -10.37 -12.44
CA VAL A 14 -3.67 -9.96 -11.80
C VAL A 14 -4.37 -8.88 -12.64
N PRO A 15 -5.68 -8.70 -12.45
CA PRO A 15 -6.44 -7.68 -13.20
C PRO A 15 -5.96 -6.26 -12.95
N PHE A 16 -6.13 -5.41 -13.96
CA PHE A 16 -5.92 -3.97 -13.85
C PHE A 16 -7.01 -3.25 -14.62
N SER A 17 -7.75 -2.39 -13.94
CA SER A 17 -8.80 -1.59 -14.59
C SER A 17 -8.95 -0.21 -13.94
N LEU A 18 -7.90 0.29 -13.30
CA LEU A 18 -7.95 1.59 -12.64
C LEU A 18 -7.84 2.75 -13.61
N THR A 19 -8.55 3.83 -13.28
CA THR A 19 -8.34 5.15 -13.89
C THR A 19 -7.85 6.10 -12.82
N GLU A 20 -7.42 7.30 -13.21
CA GLU A 20 -6.97 8.30 -12.25
C GLU A 20 -8.05 8.66 -11.22
N GLU A 21 -9.31 8.61 -11.64
CA GLU A 21 -10.44 8.92 -10.76
C GLU A 21 -10.61 7.92 -9.63
N ASP A 22 -10.11 6.70 -9.83
CA ASP A 22 -10.19 5.65 -8.83
C ASP A 22 -9.14 5.80 -7.73
N ILE A 23 -8.16 6.68 -7.94
CA ILE A 23 -7.07 6.89 -6.98
C ILE A 23 -7.28 8.18 -6.24
N ILE A 24 -7.65 8.07 -4.97
CA ILE A 24 -7.81 9.22 -4.08
C ILE A 24 -6.67 9.19 -3.08
N ILE A 25 -5.83 10.24 -3.12
CA ILE A 25 -4.69 10.36 -2.21
C ILE A 25 -5.14 11.19 -1.01
N PRO A 26 -5.27 10.57 0.18
CA PRO A 26 -5.66 11.30 1.38
C PRO A 26 -4.52 12.19 1.87
N SER A 27 -4.85 13.13 2.74
CA SER A 27 -3.81 13.98 3.37
C SER A 27 -2.99 13.19 4.39
N TYR A 28 -3.60 12.20 5.02
CA TYR A 28 -2.97 11.40 6.06
C TYR A 28 -3.11 9.91 5.75
N CYS A 29 -2.08 9.15 6.09
CA CYS A 29 -2.10 7.70 5.94
C CYS A 29 -3.20 7.10 6.83
N PRO A 30 -4.14 6.33 6.26
CA PRO A 30 -5.20 5.72 7.08
C PRO A 30 -4.68 4.66 8.06
N VAL A 31 -3.48 4.14 7.85
CA VAL A 31 -2.91 3.13 8.75
C VAL A 31 -2.19 3.78 9.93
N PHE A 32 -1.24 4.67 9.65
CA PHE A 32 -0.38 5.24 10.69
C PHE A 32 -0.75 6.67 11.10
N GLY A 33 -1.65 7.32 10.36
CA GLY A 33 -2.05 8.69 10.67
C GLY A 33 -1.01 9.75 10.33
N VAL A 34 0.10 9.39 9.71
CA VAL A 34 1.13 10.34 9.31
C VAL A 34 0.70 11.10 8.07
N ARG A 35 1.19 12.33 7.92
CA ARG A 35 0.92 13.11 6.73
C ARG A 35 1.61 12.47 5.53
N LEU A 36 0.86 12.29 4.44
CA LEU A 36 1.42 11.78 3.21
C LEU A 36 2.11 12.91 2.46
N GLU A 37 3.36 12.69 2.09
CA GLU A 37 4.19 13.68 1.43
C GLU A 37 4.91 13.06 0.24
N ARG A 38 4.84 13.73 -0.91
CA ARG A 38 5.63 13.30 -2.05
C ARG A 38 7.09 13.60 -1.78
N ALA A 39 7.95 12.61 -2.08
CA ALA A 39 9.38 12.84 -2.02
C ALA A 39 9.78 13.82 -3.12
N LEU A 40 10.49 14.87 -2.74
CA LEU A 40 11.05 15.83 -3.69
C LEU A 40 12.54 15.54 -3.81
N GLY A 41 13.04 15.46 -5.04
CA GLY A 41 14.45 15.23 -5.31
C GLY A 41 14.75 13.85 -5.86
N SER A 42 16.03 13.51 -5.92
CA SER A 42 16.53 12.33 -6.63
C SER A 42 16.55 11.03 -5.84
N LYS A 43 16.20 11.06 -4.57
CA LYS A 43 16.29 9.90 -3.69
C LYS A 43 15.10 8.95 -3.74
N GLY A 44 14.10 9.27 -4.56
CA GLY A 44 12.91 8.44 -4.69
C GLY A 44 11.97 8.53 -3.49
N PRO A 45 10.97 7.62 -3.42
CA PRO A 45 9.95 7.67 -2.39
C PRO A 45 10.50 7.45 -0.99
N GLY A 46 10.02 8.25 -0.04
CA GLY A 46 10.32 8.10 1.37
C GLY A 46 9.26 7.29 2.10
N PRO A 47 9.42 7.12 3.43
CA PRO A 47 8.47 6.33 4.23
C PRO A 47 7.06 6.91 4.24
N ASN A 48 6.91 8.23 4.13
CA ASN A 48 5.61 8.90 4.16
C ASN A 48 5.06 9.21 2.76
N SER A 49 5.70 8.71 1.70
CA SER A 49 5.20 8.89 0.34
C SER A 49 3.92 8.08 0.14
N PRO A 50 2.96 8.61 -0.65
CA PRO A 50 1.76 7.84 -0.99
C PRO A 50 2.12 6.58 -1.76
N SER A 51 1.47 5.48 -1.41
CA SER A 51 1.69 4.19 -2.07
C SER A 51 0.35 3.49 -2.26
N LEU A 52 0.17 2.88 -3.42
CA LEU A 52 -1.09 2.21 -3.77
C LEU A 52 -1.05 0.76 -3.29
N ASP A 53 -1.98 0.43 -2.41
CA ASP A 53 -2.10 -0.92 -1.84
C ASP A 53 -3.33 -1.64 -2.39
N ARG A 54 -3.21 -2.93 -2.60
CA ARG A 54 -4.34 -3.80 -2.94
C ARG A 54 -4.88 -4.39 -1.65
N ARG A 55 -6.19 -4.25 -1.43
CA ARG A 55 -6.84 -4.83 -0.23
C ARG A 55 -6.73 -6.34 -0.24
N VAL A 56 -7.07 -6.95 -1.37
CA VAL A 56 -6.92 -8.39 -1.61
C VAL A 56 -5.96 -8.55 -2.78
N PRO A 57 -4.72 -8.98 -2.57
CA PRO A 57 -3.70 -8.98 -3.63
C PRO A 57 -4.10 -9.70 -4.90
N THR A 58 -4.80 -10.83 -4.79
CA THR A 58 -5.19 -11.63 -5.96
C THR A 58 -6.27 -10.99 -6.81
N GLN A 59 -7.04 -10.04 -6.26
CA GLN A 59 -8.08 -9.34 -7.01
C GLN A 59 -7.53 -8.20 -7.87
N GLY A 60 -6.28 -7.85 -7.68
CA GLY A 60 -5.57 -6.91 -8.52
C GLY A 60 -5.90 -5.45 -8.29
N TYR A 61 -5.55 -4.65 -9.29
CA TYR A 61 -5.70 -3.20 -9.25
C TYR A 61 -7.00 -2.80 -9.95
N VAL A 62 -8.10 -2.95 -9.22
CA VAL A 62 -9.44 -2.65 -9.74
C VAL A 62 -10.16 -1.72 -8.77
N PRO A 63 -11.17 -0.96 -9.24
CA PRO A 63 -11.95 -0.08 -8.35
C PRO A 63 -12.50 -0.84 -7.16
N GLY A 64 -12.41 -0.24 -5.98
CA GLY A 64 -12.87 -0.85 -4.73
C GLY A 64 -11.85 -1.75 -4.06
N ASN A 65 -10.80 -2.17 -4.77
CA ASN A 65 -9.76 -3.04 -4.20
C ASN A 65 -8.46 -2.32 -3.88
N VAL A 66 -8.41 -1.00 -4.04
CA VAL A 66 -7.18 -0.24 -3.81
C VAL A 66 -7.40 0.86 -2.78
N VAL A 67 -6.34 1.20 -2.08
CA VAL A 67 -6.30 2.29 -1.12
C VAL A 67 -4.90 2.89 -1.14
N VAL A 68 -4.82 4.19 -0.90
CA VAL A 68 -3.52 4.87 -0.80
C VAL A 68 -3.13 4.96 0.67
N ILE A 69 -1.99 4.39 1.00
CA ILE A 69 -1.40 4.39 2.34
C ILE A 69 0.05 4.87 2.24
N SER A 70 0.72 5.02 3.37
CA SER A 70 2.12 5.40 3.34
C SER A 70 2.98 4.26 2.77
N ASN A 71 4.08 4.64 2.14
CA ASN A 71 5.04 3.67 1.62
C ASN A 71 5.54 2.74 2.73
N LYS A 72 5.78 3.29 3.93
CA LYS A 72 6.19 2.49 5.08
C LYS A 72 5.15 1.42 5.43
N ALA A 73 3.86 1.80 5.48
CA ALA A 73 2.79 0.85 5.77
C ALA A 73 2.69 -0.24 4.69
N ASN A 74 2.77 0.17 3.43
CA ASN A 74 2.67 -0.77 2.33
C ASN A 74 3.84 -1.75 2.29
N ARG A 75 5.04 -1.28 2.51
CA ARG A 75 6.23 -2.13 2.57
C ARG A 75 6.17 -3.08 3.76
N ALA A 76 5.70 -2.60 4.92
CA ALA A 76 5.56 -3.43 6.11
C ALA A 76 4.52 -4.54 5.91
N LYS A 77 3.39 -4.19 5.27
CA LYS A 77 2.35 -5.17 4.95
C LYS A 77 2.87 -6.23 3.97
N SER A 78 3.60 -5.80 2.95
CA SER A 78 4.13 -6.68 1.90
C SER A 78 3.02 -7.61 1.37
N ASP A 79 3.25 -8.91 1.38
CA ASP A 79 2.28 -9.91 0.93
C ASP A 79 1.57 -10.64 2.07
N LEU A 80 1.68 -10.10 3.29
CA LEU A 80 1.05 -10.73 4.45
C LEU A 80 -0.47 -10.64 4.38
N THR A 81 -1.13 -11.71 4.78
CA THR A 81 -2.58 -11.71 4.98
C THR A 81 -2.93 -10.96 6.26
N VAL A 82 -4.20 -10.63 6.45
CA VAL A 82 -4.65 -9.99 7.70
C VAL A 82 -4.34 -10.88 8.90
N ASP A 83 -4.55 -12.19 8.78
CA ASP A 83 -4.26 -13.13 9.85
C ASP A 83 -2.77 -13.16 10.19
N GLU A 84 -1.92 -13.11 9.17
CA GLU A 84 -0.48 -13.06 9.37
C GLU A 84 -0.05 -11.74 10.02
N LEU A 85 -0.65 -10.62 9.63
CA LEU A 85 -0.38 -9.34 10.26
C LEU A 85 -0.78 -9.34 11.74
N CYS A 86 -1.93 -9.93 12.06
CA CYS A 86 -2.39 -10.07 13.43
C CYS A 86 -1.44 -10.96 14.24
N ALA A 87 -1.01 -12.08 13.66
CA ALA A 87 -0.06 -12.98 14.32
C ALA A 87 1.26 -12.27 14.63
N LEU A 88 1.76 -11.50 13.66
CA LEU A 88 2.98 -10.73 13.84
C LEU A 88 2.83 -9.69 14.94
N ALA A 89 1.73 -8.95 14.93
CA ALA A 89 1.46 -7.93 15.95
C ALA A 89 1.33 -8.57 17.33
N ASP A 90 0.61 -9.69 17.43
CA ASP A 90 0.40 -10.38 18.71
C ASP A 90 1.70 -10.93 19.29
N PHE A 91 2.56 -11.46 18.43
CA PHE A 91 3.87 -11.93 18.86
C PHE A 91 4.66 -10.80 19.56
N TYR A 92 4.75 -9.66 18.92
CA TYR A 92 5.52 -8.55 19.48
C TYR A 92 4.82 -7.87 20.65
N ARG A 93 3.50 -7.83 20.63
CA ARG A 93 2.73 -7.30 21.76
C ARG A 93 2.94 -8.13 23.02
N ASN A 94 3.03 -9.44 22.88
CA ASN A 94 3.18 -10.37 24.01
C ASN A 94 4.62 -10.58 24.43
N ASN A 95 5.60 -10.25 23.58
CA ASN A 95 7.01 -10.52 23.84
C ASN A 95 7.88 -9.26 23.89
N ARG A 96 7.30 -8.08 23.94
CA ARG A 96 8.08 -6.86 24.01
C ARG A 96 8.67 -6.66 25.41
N ARG A 97 9.82 -6.01 25.41
CA ARG A 97 10.57 -5.72 26.62
C ARG A 97 10.77 -4.24 26.76
#